data_484f7036314aa1ef5f2c400233eb3297
#
_entry.id   484f7036314aa1ef5f2c400233eb3297
#
_cell.length_a   1.000
_cell.length_b   1.000
_cell.length_c   1.000
_cell.angle_alpha   90.00
_cell.angle_beta   90.00
_cell.angle_gamma   90.00
#
_symmetry.space_group_name_H-M   'P 1'
#
loop_
_entity.id
_entity.type
_entity.pdbx_description
1 polymer ?
#
loop_
_entity_poly.entity_id
_entity_poly.type
_entity_poly.pdbx_seq_one_letter_code
_entity_poly.pdbx_strand_id
1 'polypeptide(L)'
;MKEVRLDKYLTDCTKMSRKEAKECIRKGRVQLDGQVVKKEGTKVKEGAEVSLDGETLYRQEFAYLMMNKPTGVVSATKDRGGRTVVDLVDPVPGHPDLFPVGRLDKDTEGFLLLTDDGETAHRLLAPGKHVEKKYYLQYEGTLCDLSLIHI
;
A
#
# COMPACT_ATOMS: atom_id res chain seq x y z
N MET A 1 20.30 -5.75 -9.58
CA MET A 1 20.09 -4.40 -9.00
C MET A 1 19.05 -3.67 -9.83
N LYS A 2 17.90 -3.36 -9.25
CA LYS A 2 16.84 -2.58 -9.94
C LYS A 2 17.22 -1.09 -9.93
N GLU A 3 17.62 -0.57 -11.09
CA GLU A 3 17.79 0.86 -11.28
C GLU A 3 16.44 1.50 -11.58
N VAL A 4 16.13 2.63 -10.91
CA VAL A 4 14.90 3.40 -11.12
C VAL A 4 15.23 4.77 -11.68
N ARG A 5 14.43 5.28 -12.61
CA ARG A 5 14.62 6.65 -13.12
C ARG A 5 14.31 7.67 -12.03
N LEU A 6 15.08 8.74 -11.96
CA LEU A 6 14.95 9.78 -10.94
C LEU A 6 13.56 10.46 -10.95
N ASP A 7 12.98 10.71 -12.13
CA ASP A 7 11.62 11.25 -12.25
C ASP A 7 10.57 10.30 -11.64
N LYS A 8 10.73 8.98 -11.84
CA LYS A 8 9.88 7.97 -11.21
C LYS A 8 10.13 7.88 -9.70
N TYR A 9 11.38 7.90 -9.26
CA TYR A 9 11.73 7.88 -7.83
C TYR A 9 11.01 9.01 -7.08
N LEU A 10 11.03 10.24 -7.62
CA LEU A 10 10.33 11.38 -7.04
C LEU A 10 8.81 11.15 -6.96
N THR A 11 8.18 10.65 -8.03
CA THR A 11 6.73 10.36 -8.01
C THR A 11 6.37 9.21 -7.07
N ASP A 12 7.26 8.25 -6.86
CA ASP A 12 7.07 7.14 -5.92
C ASP A 12 7.19 7.60 -4.46
N CYS A 13 7.98 8.65 -4.17
CA CYS A 13 8.19 9.18 -2.82
C CYS A 13 7.28 10.35 -2.46
N THR A 14 6.63 10.99 -3.44
CA THR A 14 5.86 12.21 -3.23
C THR A 14 4.52 12.16 -3.96
N LYS A 15 3.62 13.11 -3.65
CA LYS A 15 2.35 13.26 -4.39
C LYS A 15 2.52 14.02 -5.72
N MET A 16 3.74 14.26 -6.19
CA MET A 16 4.01 15.00 -7.42
C MET A 16 3.62 14.19 -8.67
N SER A 17 3.09 14.88 -9.66
CA SER A 17 2.97 14.36 -11.02
C SER A 17 4.35 14.19 -11.67
N ARG A 18 4.46 13.37 -12.71
CA ARG A 18 5.70 13.23 -13.50
C ARG A 18 6.18 14.55 -14.10
N LYS A 19 5.26 15.46 -14.43
CA LYS A 19 5.60 16.78 -14.99
C LYS A 19 6.28 17.65 -13.93
N GLU A 20 5.75 17.69 -12.73
CA GLU A 20 6.32 18.42 -11.59
C GLU A 20 7.68 17.85 -11.18
N ALA A 21 7.80 16.52 -11.10
CA ALA A 21 9.08 15.85 -10.80
C ALA A 21 10.18 16.24 -11.81
N LYS A 22 9.88 16.21 -13.10
CA LYS A 22 10.81 16.65 -14.15
C LYS A 22 11.18 18.12 -14.04
N GLU A 23 10.23 18.97 -13.67
CA GLU A 23 10.50 20.40 -13.47
C GLU A 23 11.41 20.63 -12.26
N CYS A 24 11.20 19.91 -11.15
CA CYS A 24 12.09 19.97 -9.99
C CYS A 24 13.52 19.57 -10.34
N ILE A 25 13.69 18.49 -11.12
CA ILE A 25 15.02 18.05 -11.59
C ILE A 25 15.66 19.14 -12.46
N ARG A 26 14.94 19.68 -13.45
CA ARG A 26 15.48 20.75 -14.34
C ARG A 26 15.89 21.98 -13.58
N LYS A 27 15.13 22.37 -12.56
CA LYS A 27 15.44 23.52 -11.70
C LYS A 27 16.61 23.25 -10.73
N GLY A 28 17.17 22.05 -10.68
CA GLY A 28 18.28 21.69 -9.82
C GLY A 28 17.92 21.58 -8.33
N ARG A 29 16.64 21.32 -8.02
CA ARG A 29 16.14 21.13 -6.65
C ARG A 29 16.42 19.74 -6.10
N VAL A 30 16.86 18.80 -6.97
CA VAL A 30 17.09 17.39 -6.64
C VAL A 30 18.57 17.10 -6.57
N GLN A 31 18.99 16.41 -5.51
CA GLN A 31 20.36 15.92 -5.37
C GLN A 31 20.35 14.38 -5.35
N LEU A 32 21.39 13.80 -5.89
CA LEU A 32 21.69 12.37 -5.85
C LEU A 32 23.10 12.22 -5.25
N ASP A 33 23.23 11.53 -4.14
CA ASP A 33 24.47 11.37 -3.38
C ASP A 33 25.16 12.74 -3.12
N GLY A 34 24.38 13.76 -2.73
CA GLY A 34 24.83 15.12 -2.45
C GLY A 34 25.13 15.99 -3.67
N GLN A 35 24.99 15.47 -4.89
CA GLN A 35 25.23 16.21 -6.13
C GLN A 35 23.94 16.62 -6.82
N VAL A 36 23.85 17.90 -7.23
CA VAL A 36 22.68 18.41 -7.97
C VAL A 36 22.56 17.74 -9.34
N VAL A 37 21.40 17.15 -9.61
CA VAL A 37 21.08 16.48 -10.86
C VAL A 37 20.05 17.30 -11.64
N LYS A 38 20.35 17.61 -12.92
CA LYS A 38 19.45 18.34 -13.84
C LYS A 38 18.93 17.48 -14.99
N LYS A 39 19.42 16.23 -15.13
CA LYS A 39 19.04 15.31 -16.21
C LYS A 39 17.90 14.40 -15.75
N GLU A 40 16.72 14.57 -16.33
CA GLU A 40 15.48 13.85 -15.96
C GLU A 40 15.59 12.32 -16.04
N GLY A 41 16.36 11.79 -17.00
CA GLY A 41 16.55 10.38 -17.21
C GLY A 41 17.63 9.72 -16.36
N THR A 42 18.23 10.45 -15.39
CA THR A 42 19.23 9.89 -14.48
C THR A 42 18.65 8.69 -13.76
N LYS A 43 19.46 7.62 -13.67
CA LYS A 43 19.10 6.41 -12.95
C LYS A 43 19.61 6.48 -11.53
N VAL A 44 18.74 6.13 -10.61
CA VAL A 44 19.01 5.99 -9.17
C VAL A 44 19.33 4.51 -8.92
N LYS A 45 20.49 4.24 -8.38
CA LYS A 45 20.91 2.90 -7.96
C LYS A 45 20.30 2.58 -6.59
N GLU A 46 20.19 1.30 -6.30
CA GLU A 46 19.80 0.83 -4.97
C GLU A 46 20.80 1.34 -3.92
N GLY A 47 20.28 1.91 -2.83
CA GLY A 47 21.10 2.50 -1.75
C GLY A 47 21.60 3.92 -2.00
N ALA A 48 21.37 4.52 -3.18
CA ALA A 48 21.71 5.91 -3.44
C ALA A 48 20.79 6.86 -2.67
N GLU A 49 21.35 7.94 -2.12
CA GLU A 49 20.62 8.97 -1.41
C GLU A 49 20.02 9.99 -2.38
N VAL A 50 18.70 10.16 -2.34
CA VAL A 50 17.99 11.19 -3.11
C VAL A 50 17.42 12.22 -2.16
N SER A 51 17.67 13.51 -2.43
CA SER A 51 17.04 14.59 -1.68
C SER A 51 16.34 15.59 -2.62
N LEU A 52 15.27 16.19 -2.11
CA LEU A 52 14.52 17.26 -2.75
C LEU A 52 14.50 18.45 -1.80
N ASP A 53 14.99 19.61 -2.26
CA ASP A 53 15.10 20.84 -1.46
C ASP A 53 15.82 20.64 -0.11
N GLY A 54 16.75 19.69 -0.05
CA GLY A 54 17.51 19.35 1.17
C GLY A 54 16.86 18.31 2.07
N GLU A 55 15.64 17.86 1.77
CA GLU A 55 14.98 16.75 2.50
C GLU A 55 15.27 15.43 1.81
N THR A 56 15.81 14.45 2.57
CA THR A 56 16.08 13.10 2.05
C THR A 56 14.78 12.34 1.83
N LEU A 57 14.64 11.77 0.65
CA LEU A 57 13.49 10.98 0.25
C LEU A 57 13.78 9.48 0.39
N TYR A 58 12.86 8.76 1.00
CA TYR A 58 12.95 7.30 1.17
C TYR A 58 11.87 6.63 0.30
N ARG A 59 12.33 5.81 -0.64
CA ARG A 59 11.44 4.99 -1.45
C ARG A 59 11.13 3.70 -0.70
N GLN A 60 9.89 3.52 -0.32
CA GLN A 60 9.42 2.24 0.21
C GLN A 60 9.25 1.23 -0.93
N GLU A 61 9.62 -0.02 -0.70
CA GLU A 61 9.43 -1.10 -1.67
C GLU A 61 7.96 -1.53 -1.72
N PHE A 62 7.32 -1.60 -0.56
CA PHE A 62 5.91 -1.96 -0.39
C PHE A 62 5.21 -1.02 0.59
N ALA A 63 3.92 -0.83 0.40
CA ALA A 63 3.08 -0.12 1.35
C ALA A 63 2.30 -1.11 2.24
N TYR A 64 2.15 -0.74 3.50
CA TYR A 64 1.34 -1.48 4.48
C TYR A 64 0.45 -0.51 5.22
N LEU A 65 -0.87 -0.66 5.06
CA LEU A 65 -1.86 0.19 5.71
C LEU A 65 -2.76 -0.65 6.59
N MET A 66 -2.90 -0.24 7.82
CA MET A 66 -3.87 -0.82 8.76
C MET A 66 -5.17 -0.04 8.70
N MET A 67 -6.27 -0.74 8.51
CA MET A 67 -7.60 -0.17 8.45
C MET A 67 -8.48 -0.80 9.55
N ASN A 68 -9.27 0.01 10.22
CA ASN A 68 -10.47 -0.47 10.87
C ASN A 68 -11.59 -0.44 9.82
N LYS A 69 -11.84 -1.59 9.18
CA LYS A 69 -12.84 -1.67 8.11
C LYS A 69 -14.23 -1.36 8.68
N PRO A 70 -14.96 -0.40 8.11
CA PRO A 70 -16.35 -0.15 8.52
C PRO A 70 -17.31 -1.17 7.89
N THR A 71 -18.54 -1.24 8.41
CA THR A 71 -19.65 -1.97 7.78
C THR A 71 -20.00 -1.37 6.41
N GLY A 72 -20.67 -2.14 5.58
CA GLY A 72 -21.21 -1.69 4.29
C GLY A 72 -20.19 -1.63 3.14
N VAL A 73 -18.92 -1.99 3.40
CA VAL A 73 -17.81 -1.91 2.43
C VAL A 73 -17.26 -3.30 2.13
N VAL A 74 -16.96 -3.55 0.87
CA VAL A 74 -16.47 -4.85 0.38
C VAL A 74 -14.95 -4.95 0.50
N SER A 75 -14.44 -6.08 1.01
CA SER A 75 -13.00 -6.39 1.05
C SER A 75 -12.51 -6.85 -0.33
N ALA A 76 -12.38 -5.91 -1.26
CA ALA A 76 -11.93 -6.13 -2.62
C ALA A 76 -11.17 -4.89 -3.15
N THR A 77 -10.44 -5.06 -4.26
CA THR A 77 -9.80 -3.94 -4.97
C THR A 77 -10.77 -3.21 -5.89
N LYS A 78 -11.76 -3.93 -6.44
CA LYS A 78 -12.83 -3.39 -7.31
C LYS A 78 -14.10 -4.18 -7.08
N ASP A 79 -15.24 -3.50 -7.11
CA ASP A 79 -16.56 -4.10 -7.08
C ASP A 79 -17.51 -3.39 -8.05
N ARG A 80 -18.50 -4.11 -8.61
CA ARG A 80 -19.44 -3.54 -9.60
C ARG A 80 -20.59 -2.76 -8.98
N GLY A 81 -20.89 -2.98 -7.73
CA GLY A 81 -22.10 -2.46 -7.08
C GLY A 81 -21.88 -1.80 -5.72
N GLY A 82 -20.65 -1.68 -5.25
CA GLY A 82 -20.40 -1.13 -3.92
C GLY A 82 -19.02 -0.51 -3.74
N ARG A 83 -18.88 0.29 -2.69
CA ARG A 83 -17.57 0.80 -2.27
C ARG A 83 -16.69 -0.35 -1.77
N THR A 84 -15.44 -0.29 -2.12
CA THR A 84 -14.42 -1.23 -1.64
C THR A 84 -13.55 -0.61 -0.56
N VAL A 85 -12.81 -1.44 0.15
CA VAL A 85 -11.85 -0.98 1.17
C VAL A 85 -10.75 -0.10 0.58
N VAL A 86 -10.40 -0.31 -0.69
CA VAL A 86 -9.39 0.52 -1.39
C VAL A 86 -9.93 1.90 -1.71
N ASP A 87 -11.23 2.05 -1.96
CA ASP A 87 -11.87 3.35 -2.21
C ASP A 87 -11.91 4.25 -0.96
N LEU A 88 -11.61 3.70 0.22
CA LEU A 88 -11.57 4.45 1.48
C LEU A 88 -10.18 5.01 1.80
N VAL A 89 -9.17 4.63 1.04
CA VAL A 89 -7.78 5.00 1.28
C VAL A 89 -7.34 6.09 0.32
N ASP A 90 -6.68 7.10 0.84
CA ASP A 90 -6.02 8.09 0.00
C ASP A 90 -4.93 7.42 -0.86
N PRO A 91 -4.73 7.88 -2.11
CA PRO A 91 -3.68 7.36 -2.96
C PRO A 91 -2.31 7.43 -2.29
N VAL A 92 -1.63 6.29 -2.21
CA VAL A 92 -0.27 6.19 -1.68
C VAL A 92 0.73 6.36 -2.81
N PRO A 93 1.62 7.36 -2.75
CA PRO A 93 2.60 7.59 -3.80
C PRO A 93 3.45 6.35 -4.05
N GLY A 94 3.60 5.97 -5.33
CA GLY A 94 4.37 4.79 -5.72
C GLY A 94 3.65 3.44 -5.57
N HIS A 95 2.49 3.40 -4.90
CA HIS A 95 1.78 2.16 -4.56
C HIS A 95 0.31 2.17 -5.02
N PRO A 96 0.05 2.17 -6.35
CA PRO A 96 -1.31 2.26 -6.89
C PRO A 96 -2.11 0.95 -6.77
N ASP A 97 -1.44 -0.17 -6.53
CA ASP A 97 -2.01 -1.52 -6.64
C ASP A 97 -2.25 -2.18 -5.27
N LEU A 98 -2.68 -1.37 -4.28
CA LEU A 98 -3.04 -1.89 -2.96
C LEU A 98 -4.20 -2.88 -3.04
N PHE A 99 -4.12 -3.96 -2.25
CA PHE A 99 -5.18 -4.94 -2.09
C PHE A 99 -5.32 -5.38 -0.63
N PRO A 100 -6.50 -5.86 -0.21
CA PRO A 100 -6.71 -6.33 1.14
C PRO A 100 -6.08 -7.71 1.38
N VAL A 101 -5.40 -7.86 2.52
CA VAL A 101 -4.84 -9.13 3.00
C VAL A 101 -5.90 -9.91 3.76
N GLY A 102 -6.63 -10.74 3.03
CA GLY A 102 -7.80 -11.43 3.53
C GLY A 102 -9.10 -10.66 3.30
N ARG A 103 -10.17 -11.19 3.84
CA ARG A 103 -11.51 -10.65 3.63
C ARG A 103 -12.29 -10.67 4.94
N LEU A 104 -12.92 -9.56 5.23
CA LEU A 104 -14.04 -9.46 6.16
C LEU A 104 -15.30 -9.28 5.33
N ASP A 105 -16.40 -9.84 5.76
CA ASP A 105 -17.69 -9.69 5.09
C ASP A 105 -18.11 -8.21 5.07
N LYS A 106 -19.04 -7.89 4.21
CA LYS A 106 -19.52 -6.53 4.00
C LYS A 106 -19.98 -5.88 5.31
N ASP A 107 -20.66 -6.65 6.15
CA ASP A 107 -21.25 -6.19 7.42
C ASP A 107 -20.34 -6.43 8.63
N THR A 108 -19.13 -6.98 8.43
CA THR A 108 -18.15 -7.18 9.48
C THR A 108 -17.23 -5.97 9.58
N GLU A 109 -16.99 -5.52 10.81
CA GLU A 109 -16.02 -4.45 11.13
C GLU A 109 -14.74 -5.04 11.68
N GLY A 110 -13.65 -4.27 11.60
CA GLY A 110 -12.42 -4.60 12.30
C GLY A 110 -11.16 -4.48 11.48
N PHE A 111 -10.09 -5.04 12.02
CA PHE A 111 -8.76 -4.94 11.46
C PHE A 111 -8.69 -5.58 10.07
N LEU A 112 -8.23 -4.80 9.11
CA LEU A 112 -7.89 -5.25 7.77
C LEU A 112 -6.56 -4.61 7.35
N LEU A 113 -5.63 -5.44 6.87
CA LEU A 113 -4.38 -4.97 6.28
C LEU A 113 -4.56 -4.79 4.78
N LEU A 114 -4.07 -3.66 4.24
CA LEU A 114 -3.93 -3.45 2.80
C LEU A 114 -2.44 -3.32 2.47
N THR A 115 -2.03 -3.92 1.37
CA THR A 115 -0.63 -3.87 0.89
C THR A 115 -0.58 -4.13 -0.60
N ASP A 116 0.56 -3.84 -1.22
CA ASP A 116 0.93 -4.28 -2.56
C ASP A 116 2.01 -5.40 -2.54
N ASP A 117 2.39 -5.87 -1.33
CA ASP A 117 3.31 -7.00 -1.13
C ASP A 117 2.56 -8.34 -1.19
N GLY A 118 2.55 -8.94 -2.38
CA GLY A 118 1.92 -10.25 -2.60
C GLY A 118 2.57 -11.40 -1.84
N GLU A 119 3.88 -11.33 -1.60
CA GLU A 119 4.59 -12.39 -0.88
C GLU A 119 4.19 -12.40 0.60
N THR A 120 4.23 -11.25 1.26
CA THR A 120 3.80 -11.13 2.65
C THR A 120 2.32 -11.47 2.81
N ALA A 121 1.46 -11.00 1.90
CA ALA A 121 0.03 -11.35 1.91
C ALA A 121 -0.18 -12.87 1.82
N HIS A 122 0.51 -13.53 0.90
CA HIS A 122 0.46 -14.99 0.79
C HIS A 122 0.94 -15.69 2.07
N ARG A 123 2.02 -15.22 2.67
CA ARG A 123 2.54 -15.79 3.94
C ARG A 123 1.55 -15.64 5.10
N LEU A 124 0.80 -14.55 5.16
CA LEU A 124 -0.21 -14.30 6.19
C LEU A 124 -1.49 -15.09 5.97
N LEU A 125 -1.84 -15.39 4.70
CA LEU A 125 -3.11 -16.05 4.35
C LEU A 125 -2.97 -17.55 4.15
N ALA A 126 -1.78 -18.06 3.86
CA ALA A 126 -1.57 -19.47 3.58
C ALA A 126 -1.94 -20.35 4.78
N PRO A 127 -2.83 -21.35 4.63
CA PRO A 127 -3.29 -22.20 5.73
C PRO A 127 -2.15 -22.90 6.47
N GLY A 128 -1.09 -23.29 5.76
CA GLY A 128 0.07 -23.95 6.35
C GLY A 128 0.97 -23.07 7.22
N LYS A 129 0.73 -21.76 7.28
CA LYS A 129 1.49 -20.82 8.13
C LYS A 129 0.85 -20.60 9.49
N HIS A 130 -0.38 -21.04 9.70
CA HIS A 130 -1.11 -21.00 10.98
C HIS A 130 -1.10 -19.61 11.66
N VAL A 131 -1.21 -18.53 10.88
CA VAL A 131 -1.37 -17.20 11.44
C VAL A 131 -2.74 -17.09 12.08
N GLU A 132 -2.77 -16.91 13.39
CA GLU A 132 -4.02 -16.84 14.17
C GLU A 132 -4.83 -15.60 13.79
N LYS A 133 -6.14 -15.78 13.60
CA LYS A 133 -7.11 -14.69 13.41
C LYS A 133 -8.17 -14.80 14.48
N LYS A 134 -8.38 -13.71 15.23
CA LYS A 134 -9.38 -13.66 16.32
C LYS A 134 -10.57 -12.86 15.87
N TYR A 135 -11.76 -13.43 16.04
CA TYR A 135 -13.03 -12.80 15.77
C TYR A 135 -13.82 -12.71 17.06
N TYR A 136 -14.44 -11.57 17.30
CA TYR A 136 -15.40 -11.37 18.37
C TYR A 136 -16.79 -11.25 17.75
N LEU A 137 -17.73 -12.05 18.22
CA LEU A 137 -19.11 -11.96 17.77
C LEU A 137 -20.07 -11.94 18.95
N GLN A 138 -21.16 -11.19 18.79
CA GLN A 138 -22.31 -11.23 19.68
C GLN A 138 -23.47 -11.87 18.93
N TYR A 139 -24.19 -12.75 19.60
CA TYR A 139 -25.32 -13.45 19.03
C TYR A 139 -26.43 -13.62 20.05
N GLU A 140 -27.66 -13.75 19.58
CA GLU A 140 -28.82 -14.12 20.37
C GLU A 140 -29.26 -15.51 19.98
N GLY A 141 -29.49 -16.40 20.99
CA GLY A 141 -29.91 -17.78 20.76
C GLY A 141 -28.85 -18.80 21.12
N THR A 142 -28.98 -20.01 20.60
CA THR A 142 -28.09 -21.14 20.89
C THR A 142 -27.20 -21.41 19.69
N LEU A 143 -25.87 -21.37 19.89
CA LEU A 143 -24.90 -21.82 18.89
C LEU A 143 -24.84 -23.35 18.88
N CYS A 144 -24.76 -23.91 17.67
CA CYS A 144 -24.39 -25.30 17.46
C CYS A 144 -23.05 -25.37 16.73
N ASP A 145 -22.42 -26.56 16.73
CA ASP A 145 -21.10 -26.74 16.11
C ASP A 145 -21.06 -26.34 14.62
N LEU A 146 -22.17 -26.52 13.89
CA LEU A 146 -22.30 -26.11 12.51
C LEU A 146 -22.28 -24.60 12.33
N SER A 147 -22.72 -23.82 13.32
CA SER A 147 -22.71 -22.36 13.27
C SER A 147 -21.29 -21.80 13.30
N LEU A 148 -20.34 -22.53 13.89
CA LEU A 148 -18.93 -22.11 13.98
C LEU A 148 -18.11 -22.40 12.72
N ILE A 149 -18.60 -23.29 11.84
CA ILE A 149 -17.91 -23.65 10.59
C ILE A 149 -18.04 -22.54 9.53
N HIS A 150 -19.08 -21.72 9.63
CA HIS A 150 -19.39 -20.67 8.66
C HIS A 150 -18.92 -19.26 9.09
N ILE A 151 -18.19 -19.16 10.18
CA ILE A 151 -17.52 -17.93 10.64
C ILE A 151 -16.03 -17.91 10.15
#